data_1da2e32774c99702f05e9d49c179fee4
#
_entry.id   1da2e32774c99702f05e9d49c179fee4
#
_cell.length_a   1.000
_cell.length_b   1.000
_cell.length_c   1.000
_cell.angle_alpha   90.00
_cell.angle_beta   90.00
_cell.angle_gamma   90.00
#
_symmetry.space_group_name_H-M   'P 1'
#
loop_
_entity.id
_entity.type
_entity.pdbx_description
1 polymer ?
#
loop_
_entity_poly.entity_id
_entity_poly.type
_entity_poly.pdbx_seq_one_letter_code
_entity_poly.pdbx_strand_id
1 'polypeptide(L)'
;MSLPYNHKLIPRAKELRKDATEQEKCLWYKYLSQYPIRFQRQKTIGRFIADFYCAKAKLAIELDGSQHFSNEGKAYDESRTADLEEYGITVIRFSNAEVDRHFESVCEVIDKAVRALIKEI
;
A
#
# COMPACT_ATOMS: atom_id res chain seq x y z
N MET A 1 -11.06 -15.19 -6.52
CA MET A 1 -10.49 -14.66 -7.77
C MET A 1 -9.06 -14.21 -7.53
N SER A 2 -8.12 -14.68 -8.31
CA SER A 2 -6.74 -14.27 -8.15
C SER A 2 -6.50 -12.91 -8.84
N LEU A 3 -5.60 -12.11 -8.26
CA LEU A 3 -5.23 -10.83 -8.84
C LEU A 3 -4.32 -11.03 -10.04
N PRO A 4 -4.35 -10.09 -11.01
CA PRO A 4 -3.42 -10.12 -12.13
C PRO A 4 -1.97 -10.16 -11.65
N TYR A 5 -1.15 -10.90 -12.36
CA TYR A 5 0.23 -11.11 -12.01
C TYR A 5 1.12 -10.72 -13.18
N ASN A 6 1.98 -9.75 -12.97
CA ASN A 6 2.90 -9.27 -13.99
C ASN A 6 4.33 -9.68 -13.67
N HIS A 7 4.83 -10.69 -14.36
CA HIS A 7 6.17 -11.22 -14.15
C HIS A 7 7.28 -10.18 -14.31
N LYS A 8 7.06 -9.19 -15.17
CA LYS A 8 8.05 -8.14 -15.43
C LYS A 8 8.28 -7.23 -14.22
N LEU A 9 7.30 -7.15 -13.30
CA LEU A 9 7.40 -6.30 -12.11
C LEU A 9 8.00 -7.01 -10.90
N ILE A 10 8.20 -8.33 -10.94
CA ILE A 10 8.72 -9.06 -9.78
C ILE A 10 10.13 -8.61 -9.38
N PRO A 11 11.10 -8.47 -10.33
CA PRO A 11 12.42 -7.96 -9.94
C PRO A 11 12.35 -6.55 -9.38
N ARG A 12 11.50 -5.68 -9.95
CA ARG A 12 11.32 -4.32 -9.46
C ARG A 12 10.74 -4.29 -8.05
N ALA A 13 9.77 -5.15 -7.76
CA ALA A 13 9.20 -5.26 -6.41
C ALA A 13 10.26 -5.70 -5.40
N LYS A 14 11.14 -6.63 -5.78
CA LYS A 14 12.24 -7.07 -4.91
C LYS A 14 13.24 -5.94 -4.65
N GLU A 15 13.57 -5.15 -5.67
CA GLU A 15 14.44 -3.99 -5.50
C GLU A 15 13.82 -2.96 -4.56
N LEU A 16 12.53 -2.68 -4.70
CA LEU A 16 11.83 -1.74 -3.83
C LEU A 16 11.82 -2.19 -2.39
N ARG A 17 11.73 -3.49 -2.12
CA ARG A 17 11.82 -4.01 -0.76
C ARG A 17 13.20 -3.79 -0.15
N LYS A 18 14.26 -3.91 -0.95
CA LYS A 18 15.62 -3.63 -0.49
C LYS A 18 15.84 -2.15 -0.20
N ASP A 19 15.29 -1.30 -1.08
CA ASP A 19 15.48 0.15 -1.03
C ASP A 19 14.32 0.88 -0.39
N ALA A 20 13.58 0.21 0.50
CA ALA A 20 12.44 0.80 1.18
C ALA A 20 12.85 2.06 1.94
N THR A 21 11.96 3.07 1.94
CA THR A 21 12.19 4.29 2.71
C THR A 21 12.14 4.01 4.20
N GLU A 22 12.65 4.96 5.01
CA GLU A 22 12.57 4.83 6.47
C GLU A 22 11.12 4.74 6.94
N GLN A 23 10.20 5.48 6.31
CA GLN A 23 8.79 5.44 6.64
C GLN A 23 8.16 4.09 6.31
N GLU A 24 8.50 3.50 5.17
CA GLU A 24 8.03 2.17 4.81
C GLU A 24 8.54 1.12 5.80
N LYS A 25 9.82 1.18 6.16
CA LYS A 25 10.41 0.27 7.15
C LYS A 25 9.75 0.44 8.52
N CYS A 26 9.51 1.68 8.92
CA CYS A 26 8.88 1.99 10.20
C CYS A 26 7.49 1.36 10.28
N LEU A 27 6.65 1.61 9.28
CA LEU A 27 5.28 1.10 9.26
C LEU A 27 5.27 -0.43 9.20
N TRP A 28 6.17 -1.02 8.42
CA TRP A 28 6.24 -2.48 8.28
C TRP A 28 6.70 -3.15 9.57
N TYR A 29 7.88 -2.77 10.08
CA TYR A 29 8.47 -3.49 11.21
C TYR A 29 7.79 -3.21 12.54
N LYS A 30 7.26 -2.00 12.74
CA LYS A 30 6.62 -1.63 14.00
C LYS A 30 5.15 -2.01 14.07
N TYR A 31 4.49 -2.20 12.92
CA TYR A 31 3.05 -2.42 12.92
C TYR A 31 2.59 -3.54 11.99
N LEU A 32 2.77 -3.38 10.68
CA LEU A 32 2.15 -4.28 9.70
C LEU A 32 2.66 -5.71 9.75
N SER A 33 3.95 -5.93 10.03
CA SER A 33 4.51 -7.27 10.13
C SER A 33 3.93 -8.07 11.30
N GLN A 34 3.42 -7.38 12.30
CA GLN A 34 2.85 -7.97 13.51
C GLN A 34 1.32 -7.93 13.53
N TYR A 35 0.71 -7.36 12.50
CA TYR A 35 -0.74 -7.24 12.44
C TYR A 35 -1.38 -8.64 12.34
N PRO A 36 -2.52 -8.89 13.03
CA PRO A 36 -3.14 -10.23 13.04
C PRO A 36 -3.53 -10.76 11.67
N ILE A 37 -3.84 -9.87 10.72
CA ILE A 37 -4.18 -10.24 9.36
C ILE A 37 -3.00 -9.92 8.48
N ARG A 38 -2.61 -10.85 7.62
CA ARG A 38 -1.38 -10.75 6.84
C ARG A 38 -1.37 -9.56 5.87
N PHE A 39 -0.31 -8.77 5.95
CA PHE A 39 0.06 -7.78 4.94
C PHE A 39 1.29 -8.24 4.17
N GLN A 40 1.39 -7.83 2.92
CA GLN A 40 2.54 -8.07 2.06
C GLN A 40 3.17 -6.74 1.69
N ARG A 41 4.50 -6.71 1.52
CA ARG A 41 5.22 -5.53 1.07
C ARG A 41 5.41 -5.59 -0.43
N GLN A 42 5.31 -4.43 -1.10
CA GLN A 42 5.62 -4.29 -2.52
C GLN A 42 4.95 -5.38 -3.35
N LYS A 43 3.62 -5.41 -3.27
CA LYS A 43 2.82 -6.41 -3.97
C LYS A 43 2.54 -5.96 -5.40
N THR A 44 2.90 -6.81 -6.36
CA THR A 44 2.59 -6.60 -7.77
C THR A 44 1.11 -6.82 -8.02
N ILE A 45 0.41 -5.82 -8.55
CA ILE A 45 -1.01 -5.88 -8.91
C ILE A 45 -1.17 -5.28 -10.30
N GLY A 46 -1.46 -6.12 -11.30
CA GLY A 46 -1.56 -5.64 -12.68
C GLY A 46 -0.28 -4.94 -13.12
N ARG A 47 -0.40 -3.66 -13.50
CA ARG A 47 0.73 -2.84 -13.95
C ARG A 47 1.47 -2.14 -12.82
N PHE A 48 0.96 -2.23 -11.60
CA PHE A 48 1.44 -1.42 -10.50
C PHE A 48 1.96 -2.26 -9.35
N ILE A 49 2.73 -1.61 -8.47
CA ILE A 49 3.25 -2.23 -7.26
C ILE A 49 2.68 -1.45 -6.09
N ALA A 50 1.90 -2.13 -5.24
CA ALA A 50 1.37 -1.51 -4.01
C ALA A 50 2.43 -1.59 -2.92
N ASP A 51 2.62 -0.51 -2.15
CA ASP A 51 3.61 -0.49 -1.07
C ASP A 51 3.30 -1.56 -0.03
N PHE A 52 2.04 -1.66 0.39
CA PHE A 52 1.57 -2.71 1.28
C PHE A 52 0.21 -3.19 0.82
N TYR A 53 -0.05 -4.48 0.95
CA TYR A 53 -1.31 -5.07 0.50
C TYR A 53 -1.81 -6.13 1.48
N CYS A 54 -3.09 -6.04 1.83
CA CYS A 54 -3.79 -7.04 2.61
C CYS A 54 -4.81 -7.75 1.71
N ALA A 55 -4.54 -8.99 1.34
CA ALA A 55 -5.39 -9.74 0.42
C ALA A 55 -6.78 -10.01 1.00
N LYS A 56 -6.85 -10.31 2.28
CA LYS A 56 -8.13 -10.63 2.93
C LYS A 56 -9.10 -9.45 2.94
N ALA A 57 -8.58 -8.24 3.18
CA ALA A 57 -9.38 -7.03 3.19
C ALA A 57 -9.46 -6.37 1.81
N LYS A 58 -8.66 -6.81 0.86
CA LYS A 58 -8.45 -6.15 -0.43
C LYS A 58 -8.12 -4.68 -0.23
N LEU A 59 -7.14 -4.44 0.61
CA LEU A 59 -6.71 -3.10 1.00
C LEU A 59 -5.26 -2.87 0.60
N ALA A 60 -5.02 -1.83 -0.18
CA ALA A 60 -3.68 -1.37 -0.53
C ALA A 60 -3.36 -0.10 0.26
N ILE A 61 -2.16 -0.01 0.79
CA ILE A 61 -1.68 1.17 1.50
C ILE A 61 -0.51 1.73 0.72
N GLU A 62 -0.56 3.03 0.44
CA GLU A 62 0.46 3.75 -0.29
C GLU A 62 1.05 4.86 0.57
N LEU A 63 2.37 5.00 0.54
CA LEU A 63 3.05 6.10 1.20
C LEU A 63 3.58 7.07 0.14
N ASP A 64 3.20 8.34 0.26
CA ASP A 64 3.55 9.35 -0.73
C ASP A 64 4.74 10.18 -0.27
N GLY A 65 5.73 10.27 -1.15
CA GLY A 65 6.88 11.15 -0.96
C GLY A 65 6.71 12.47 -1.72
N SER A 66 7.73 13.31 -1.65
CA SER A 66 7.70 14.65 -2.25
C SER A 66 7.63 14.67 -3.77
N GLN A 67 8.01 13.59 -4.44
CA GLN A 67 7.99 13.52 -5.90
C GLN A 67 6.57 13.55 -6.50
N HIS A 68 5.54 13.38 -5.68
CA HIS A 68 4.15 13.36 -6.16
C HIS A 68 3.56 14.74 -6.38
N PHE A 69 4.34 15.80 -6.19
CA PHE A 69 3.87 17.16 -6.42
C PHE A 69 3.91 17.58 -7.89
N SER A 70 4.55 16.80 -8.77
CA SER A 70 4.56 17.09 -10.20
C SER A 70 3.23 16.69 -10.85
N ASN A 71 2.85 17.36 -11.96
CA ASN A 71 1.65 16.99 -12.70
C ASN A 71 1.71 15.57 -13.24
N GLU A 72 2.89 15.14 -13.69
CA GLU A 72 3.09 13.77 -14.17
C GLU A 72 2.90 12.76 -13.07
N GLY A 73 3.41 13.04 -11.87
CA GLY A 73 3.24 12.19 -10.72
C GLY A 73 1.77 12.06 -10.32
N LYS A 74 1.02 13.16 -10.34
CA LYS A 74 -0.40 13.15 -10.02
C LYS A 74 -1.21 12.32 -11.01
N ALA A 75 -0.95 12.49 -12.31
CA ALA A 75 -1.64 11.73 -13.35
C ALA A 75 -1.37 10.23 -13.22
N TYR A 76 -0.11 9.87 -12.93
CA TYR A 76 0.28 8.48 -12.72
C TYR A 76 -0.47 7.89 -11.51
N ASP A 77 -0.51 8.62 -10.40
CA ASP A 77 -1.17 8.16 -9.18
C ASP A 77 -2.68 7.99 -9.37
N GLU A 78 -3.32 8.89 -10.10
CA GLU A 78 -4.75 8.78 -10.40
C GLU A 78 -5.05 7.55 -11.25
N SER A 79 -4.24 7.31 -12.28
CA SER A 79 -4.39 6.13 -13.15
C SER A 79 -4.18 4.85 -12.35
N ARG A 80 -3.18 4.83 -11.48
CA ARG A 80 -2.87 3.70 -10.62
C ARG A 80 -4.02 3.38 -9.67
N THR A 81 -4.57 4.41 -9.02
CA THR A 81 -5.69 4.24 -8.10
C THR A 81 -6.92 3.69 -8.83
N ALA A 82 -7.24 4.25 -10.01
CA ALA A 82 -8.36 3.78 -10.79
C ALA A 82 -8.20 2.31 -11.19
N ASP A 83 -7.01 1.90 -11.61
CA ASP A 83 -6.74 0.51 -11.97
C ASP A 83 -6.92 -0.43 -10.78
N LEU A 84 -6.43 -0.03 -9.61
CA LEU A 84 -6.56 -0.85 -8.41
C LEU A 84 -8.01 -0.98 -7.98
N GLU A 85 -8.79 0.10 -8.08
CA GLU A 85 -10.21 0.08 -7.75
C GLU A 85 -11.01 -0.84 -8.66
N GLU A 86 -10.62 -0.99 -9.92
CA GLU A 86 -11.25 -1.93 -10.84
C GLU A 86 -11.14 -3.38 -10.38
N TYR A 87 -10.09 -3.71 -9.64
CA TYR A 87 -9.92 -5.05 -9.06
C TYR A 87 -10.63 -5.21 -7.72
N GLY A 88 -11.42 -4.22 -7.31
CA GLY A 88 -12.13 -4.26 -6.03
C GLY A 88 -11.23 -3.97 -4.84
N ILE A 89 -10.11 -3.30 -5.07
CA ILE A 89 -9.15 -2.96 -4.03
C ILE A 89 -9.40 -1.55 -3.51
N THR A 90 -9.51 -1.41 -2.20
CA THR A 90 -9.59 -0.11 -1.54
C THR A 90 -8.17 0.41 -1.36
N VAL A 91 -7.92 1.67 -1.70
CA VAL A 91 -6.60 2.29 -1.57
C VAL A 91 -6.65 3.37 -0.50
N ILE A 92 -5.71 3.31 0.45
CA ILE A 92 -5.53 4.35 1.45
C ILE A 92 -4.13 4.92 1.27
N ARG A 93 -4.02 6.24 1.30
CA ARG A 93 -2.74 6.92 1.15
C ARG A 93 -2.40 7.71 2.39
N PHE A 94 -1.13 7.67 2.76
CA PHE A 94 -0.57 8.49 3.81
C PHE A 94 0.68 9.18 3.28
N SER A 95 0.95 10.39 3.76
CA SER A 95 2.22 11.05 3.46
C SER A 95 3.30 10.47 4.36
N ASN A 96 4.55 10.57 3.93
CA ASN A 96 5.67 10.19 4.78
C ASN A 96 5.69 11.02 6.07
N ALA A 97 5.29 12.28 5.99
CA ALA A 97 5.20 13.16 7.17
C ALA A 97 4.17 12.63 8.18
N GLU A 98 3.04 12.11 7.71
CA GLU A 98 2.04 11.52 8.62
C GLU A 98 2.60 10.31 9.37
N VAL A 99 3.35 9.45 8.68
CA VAL A 99 3.99 8.29 9.32
C VAL A 99 4.99 8.76 10.37
N ASP A 100 5.77 9.80 10.07
CA ASP A 100 6.78 10.32 11.01
C ASP A 100 6.16 11.01 12.22
N ARG A 101 5.13 11.80 12.02
CA ARG A 101 4.56 12.69 13.05
C ARG A 101 3.32 12.14 13.74
N HIS A 102 2.56 11.30 13.06
CA HIS A 102 1.27 10.80 13.55
C HIS A 102 1.15 9.30 13.36
N PHE A 103 2.20 8.57 13.71
CA PHE A 103 2.29 7.13 13.51
C PHE A 103 1.11 6.37 14.12
N GLU A 104 0.74 6.70 15.34
CA GLU A 104 -0.38 6.03 16.01
C GLU A 104 -1.70 6.24 15.28
N SER A 105 -1.93 7.47 14.79
CA SER A 105 -3.12 7.78 14.01
C SER A 105 -3.16 7.01 12.69
N VAL A 106 -2.02 6.87 12.02
CA VAL A 106 -1.90 6.06 10.80
C VAL A 106 -2.30 4.61 11.10
N CYS A 107 -1.76 4.04 12.17
CA CYS A 107 -2.09 2.67 12.57
C CYS A 107 -3.58 2.50 12.88
N GLU A 108 -4.19 3.46 13.57
CA GLU A 108 -5.61 3.42 13.88
C GLU A 108 -6.49 3.46 12.62
N VAL A 109 -6.13 4.29 11.66
CA VAL A 109 -6.86 4.35 10.38
C VAL A 109 -6.77 3.04 9.64
N ILE A 110 -5.58 2.43 9.61
CA ILE A 110 -5.38 1.13 8.96
C ILE A 110 -6.24 0.06 9.64
N ASP A 111 -6.19 -0.01 10.96
CA ASP A 111 -6.95 -1.01 11.72
C ASP A 111 -8.46 -0.86 11.50
N LYS A 112 -8.97 0.36 11.53
CA LYS A 112 -10.38 0.63 11.27
C LYS A 112 -10.78 0.24 9.86
N ALA A 113 -9.93 0.52 8.88
CA ALA A 113 -10.20 0.17 7.48
C ALA A 113 -10.25 -1.34 7.29
N VAL A 114 -9.29 -2.08 7.86
CA VAL A 114 -9.26 -3.54 7.77
C VAL A 114 -10.52 -4.13 8.39
N ARG A 115 -10.88 -3.69 9.59
CA ARG A 115 -12.07 -4.18 10.28
C ARG A 115 -13.34 -3.90 9.51
N ALA A 116 -13.47 -2.73 8.91
CA ALA A 116 -14.63 -2.37 8.11
C ALA A 116 -14.74 -3.23 6.86
N LEU A 117 -13.61 -3.50 6.20
CA LEU A 117 -13.59 -4.24 4.94
C LEU A 117 -13.82 -5.75 5.12
N ILE A 118 -13.45 -6.32 6.27
CA ILE A 118 -13.65 -7.75 6.54
C ILE A 118 -14.86 -8.03 7.43
N LYS A 119 -15.62 -7.01 7.76
CA LYS A 119 -16.74 -7.11 8.71
C LYS A 119 -17.84 -8.10 8.27
N GLU A 120 -17.96 -8.33 6.99
CA GLU A 120 -19.01 -9.17 6.43
C GLU A 120 -18.68 -10.68 6.42
N ILE A 121 -17.57 -11.03 6.99
CA ILE A 121 -17.14 -12.44 7.03
C ILE A 121 -17.72 -13.13 8.25
#